data_bdcc78af6ae5fa5368052a6b2d9ebad1
#
_entry.id   bdcc78af6ae5fa5368052a6b2d9ebad1
#
_cell.length_a   1.000
_cell.length_b   1.000
_cell.length_c   1.000
_cell.angle_alpha   90.00
_cell.angle_beta   90.00
_cell.angle_gamma   90.00
#
_symmetry.space_group_name_H-M   'P 1'
#
loop_
_entity.id
_entity.type
_entity.pdbx_description
1 polymer ?
#
loop_
_entity_poly.entity_id
_entity_poly.type
_entity_poly.pdbx_seq_one_letter_code
_entity_poly.pdbx_strand_id
1 'polypeptide(L)'
;MTDNKLMVLPDVQSSADRRNIPIRRVGVKGIRTPILVKSQSGAQHTVADVEMYVSLPADKKGTHMSRFWTLLGGINKPFAPQMMVEVMQEMLASLKSDGGYIRLAFPFFMEKSAPVSHLQSTMDYDVVLTAECADGKITVTQEVIAPVTSLCPCSKEISKYGAHN
;
A
#
# COMPACT_ATOMS: atom_id res chain seq x y z
N MET A 1 14.97 43.78 23.61
CA MET A 1 14.34 42.56 24.10
C MET A 1 13.02 42.40 23.34
N THR A 2 13.03 41.68 22.25
CA THR A 2 11.83 41.41 21.43
C THR A 2 11.27 40.06 21.87
N ASP A 3 10.15 40.12 22.61
CA ASP A 3 9.38 38.94 22.98
C ASP A 3 8.87 38.24 21.71
N ASN A 4 9.56 37.18 21.33
CA ASN A 4 9.14 36.29 20.25
C ASN A 4 8.07 35.32 20.83
N LYS A 5 6.88 35.83 21.05
CA LYS A 5 5.71 35.04 21.44
C LYS A 5 5.36 34.14 20.26
N LEU A 6 5.86 32.88 20.26
CA LEU A 6 5.43 31.84 19.33
C LEU A 6 3.89 31.82 19.32
N MET A 7 3.31 32.31 18.25
CA MET A 7 1.89 32.28 18.00
C MET A 7 1.48 30.82 17.86
N VAL A 8 0.91 30.20 18.88
CA VAL A 8 0.34 28.85 18.83
C VAL A 8 -0.90 28.95 17.95
N LEU A 9 -0.78 28.51 16.70
CA LEU A 9 -1.90 28.44 15.78
C LEU A 9 -2.93 27.43 16.31
N PRO A 10 -4.23 27.76 16.32
CA PRO A 10 -5.27 26.85 16.77
C PRO A 10 -5.35 25.62 15.82
N ASP A 11 -5.48 24.41 16.40
CA ASP A 11 -5.72 23.18 15.64
C ASP A 11 -7.16 23.15 15.13
N VAL A 12 -7.38 23.76 13.97
CA VAL A 12 -8.70 23.88 13.33
C VAL A 12 -9.26 22.52 12.93
N GLN A 13 -8.40 21.54 12.64
CA GLN A 13 -8.81 20.23 12.16
C GLN A 13 -9.37 19.36 13.28
N SER A 14 -8.86 19.52 14.49
CA SER A 14 -9.39 18.87 15.70
C SER A 14 -10.59 19.59 16.31
N SER A 15 -11.03 20.71 15.73
CA SER A 15 -12.20 21.45 16.24
C SER A 15 -13.51 20.69 15.95
N ALA A 16 -14.52 20.92 16.82
CA ALA A 16 -15.83 20.28 16.67
C ALA A 16 -16.54 20.70 15.39
N ASP A 17 -17.15 19.73 14.70
CA ASP A 17 -18.02 19.96 13.55
C ASP A 17 -19.49 19.93 13.98
N ARG A 18 -20.24 20.98 13.57
CA ARG A 18 -21.67 21.11 13.88
C ARG A 18 -22.57 20.37 12.90
N ARG A 19 -22.05 19.96 11.74
CA ARG A 19 -22.81 19.25 10.69
C ARG A 19 -23.14 17.82 11.09
N ASN A 20 -22.33 17.23 11.98
CA ASN A 20 -22.52 15.90 12.54
C ASN A 20 -22.64 14.79 11.47
N ILE A 21 -21.81 14.85 10.41
CA ILE A 21 -21.78 13.91 9.30
C ILE A 21 -20.48 13.10 9.37
N PRO A 22 -20.53 11.76 9.61
CA PRO A 22 -19.34 10.92 9.57
C PRO A 22 -18.89 10.70 8.13
N ILE A 23 -17.57 10.66 7.92
CA ILE A 23 -16.96 10.38 6.61
C ILE A 23 -16.19 9.07 6.68
N ARG A 24 -16.56 8.09 5.86
CA ARG A 24 -15.95 6.75 5.89
C ARG A 24 -14.49 6.72 5.49
N ARG A 25 -14.08 7.55 4.52
CA ARG A 25 -12.70 7.58 4.00
C ARG A 25 -12.28 9.01 3.71
N VAL A 26 -11.33 9.50 4.50
CA VAL A 26 -10.64 10.78 4.30
C VAL A 26 -9.15 10.50 4.25
N GLY A 27 -8.45 10.98 3.24
CA GLY A 27 -7.02 10.72 3.12
C GLY A 27 -6.46 11.09 1.76
N VAL A 28 -5.49 10.32 1.31
CA VAL A 28 -4.68 10.56 0.10
C VAL A 28 -4.74 9.35 -0.82
N LYS A 29 -4.65 9.61 -2.13
CA LYS A 29 -4.58 8.56 -3.18
C LYS A 29 -3.68 8.98 -4.32
N GLY A 30 -3.22 8.00 -5.11
CA GLY A 30 -2.39 8.24 -6.28
C GLY A 30 -1.01 8.78 -5.94
N ILE A 31 -0.50 8.45 -4.75
CA ILE A 31 0.86 8.81 -4.36
C ILE A 31 1.80 7.76 -4.93
N ARG A 32 2.68 8.19 -5.83
CA ARG A 32 3.76 7.33 -6.34
C ARG A 32 5.02 7.53 -5.49
N THR A 33 5.48 6.47 -4.88
CA THR A 33 6.68 6.49 -4.03
C THR A 33 7.58 5.28 -4.28
N PRO A 34 8.90 5.44 -4.28
CA PRO A 34 9.81 4.31 -4.29
C PRO A 34 9.66 3.54 -2.98
N ILE A 35 9.63 2.22 -3.09
CA ILE A 35 9.61 1.32 -1.93
C ILE A 35 10.66 0.22 -2.10
N LEU A 36 11.06 -0.36 -0.99
CA LEU A 36 11.87 -1.54 -0.93
C LEU A 36 10.97 -2.73 -0.59
N VAL A 37 10.99 -3.81 -1.35
CA VAL A 37 10.14 -4.99 -1.15
C VAL A 37 11.00 -6.19 -0.82
N LYS A 38 10.57 -7.00 0.14
CA LYS A 38 11.26 -8.25 0.47
C LYS A 38 11.06 -9.28 -0.65
N SER A 39 12.16 -9.89 -1.12
CA SER A 39 12.15 -10.96 -2.11
C SER A 39 12.93 -12.16 -1.60
N GLN A 40 12.92 -13.28 -2.34
CA GLN A 40 13.71 -14.47 -2.01
C GLN A 40 15.22 -14.22 -2.09
N SER A 41 15.66 -13.37 -3.01
CA SER A 41 17.07 -13.00 -3.21
C SER A 41 17.52 -11.81 -2.34
N GLY A 42 16.67 -11.34 -1.42
CA GLY A 42 16.94 -10.18 -0.57
C GLY A 42 15.84 -9.13 -0.65
N ALA A 43 16.20 -7.90 -0.99
CA ALA A 43 15.25 -6.81 -1.16
C ALA A 43 15.41 -6.19 -2.54
N GLN A 44 14.31 -5.81 -3.17
CA GLN A 44 14.29 -5.14 -4.47
C GLN A 44 13.58 -3.79 -4.40
N HIS A 45 14.09 -2.83 -5.17
CA HIS A 45 13.45 -1.54 -5.35
C HIS A 45 12.33 -1.63 -6.37
N THR A 46 11.20 -1.00 -6.07
CA THR A 46 10.09 -0.82 -6.99
C THR A 46 9.38 0.50 -6.71
N VAL A 47 8.37 0.83 -7.49
CA VAL A 47 7.55 2.03 -7.29
C VAL A 47 6.13 1.59 -6.95
N ALA A 48 5.63 2.03 -5.81
CA ALA A 48 4.26 1.77 -5.39
C ALA A 48 3.34 2.96 -5.68
N ASP A 49 2.11 2.62 -6.08
CA ASP A 49 0.96 3.52 -6.04
C ASP A 49 0.25 3.33 -4.70
N VAL A 50 0.13 4.39 -3.93
CA VAL A 50 -0.32 4.34 -2.53
C VAL A 50 -1.62 5.08 -2.35
N GLU A 51 -2.55 4.44 -1.65
CA GLU A 51 -3.77 5.04 -1.12
C GLU A 51 -3.85 4.82 0.39
N MET A 52 -4.17 5.87 1.12
CA MET A 52 -4.29 5.83 2.58
C MET A 52 -5.47 6.65 3.03
N TYR A 53 -6.35 6.05 3.80
CA TYR A 53 -7.56 6.70 4.32
C TYR A 53 -7.78 6.36 5.78
N VAL A 54 -8.40 7.27 6.50
CA VAL A 54 -8.95 7.04 7.83
C VAL A 54 -10.43 7.40 7.88
N SER A 55 -11.16 6.84 8.83
CA SER A 55 -12.51 7.27 9.14
C SER A 55 -12.49 8.58 9.92
N LEU A 56 -13.39 9.47 9.60
CA LEU A 56 -13.58 10.73 10.32
C LEU A 56 -14.93 10.70 11.06
N PRO A 57 -14.91 10.73 12.41
CA PRO A 57 -16.13 10.80 13.20
C PRO A 57 -16.93 12.06 12.91
N ALA A 58 -18.24 12.00 13.16
CA ALA A 58 -19.16 13.08 12.84
C ALA A 58 -18.88 14.41 13.58
N ASP A 59 -18.28 14.32 14.76
CA ASP A 59 -17.94 15.44 15.62
C ASP A 59 -16.61 16.13 15.25
N LYS A 60 -15.81 15.56 14.33
CA LYS A 60 -14.52 16.12 13.91
C LYS A 60 -14.61 16.81 12.56
N LYS A 61 -13.95 17.98 12.47
CA LYS A 61 -13.94 18.81 11.27
C LYS A 61 -13.02 18.32 10.16
N GLY A 62 -11.93 17.62 10.51
CA GLY A 62 -10.94 17.16 9.55
C GLY A 62 -9.86 16.26 10.15
N THR A 63 -8.87 15.93 9.33
CA THR A 63 -7.68 15.19 9.75
C THR A 63 -6.41 15.83 9.18
N HIS A 64 -5.26 15.53 9.78
CA HIS A 64 -3.97 16.13 9.39
C HIS A 64 -3.35 15.40 8.20
N MET A 65 -3.52 15.92 6.98
CA MET A 65 -3.03 15.31 5.74
C MET A 65 -1.51 15.11 5.71
N SER A 66 -0.73 16.02 6.33
CA SER A 66 0.73 15.92 6.41
C SER A 66 1.22 14.67 7.13
N ARG A 67 0.44 14.10 8.05
CA ARG A 67 0.80 12.88 8.79
C ARG A 67 0.88 11.64 7.91
N PHE A 68 0.07 11.58 6.83
CA PHE A 68 0.19 10.50 5.85
C PHE A 68 1.57 10.50 5.16
N TRP A 69 2.08 11.71 4.82
CA TRP A 69 3.41 11.85 4.22
C TRP A 69 4.52 11.49 5.19
N THR A 70 4.41 11.93 6.45
CA THR A 70 5.39 11.58 7.49
C THR A 70 5.46 10.07 7.69
N LEU A 71 4.32 9.39 7.70
CA LEU A 71 4.23 7.95 7.84
C LEU A 71 4.92 7.24 6.65
N LEU A 72 4.61 7.62 5.41
CA LEU A 72 5.24 7.05 4.22
C LEU A 72 6.75 7.27 4.19
N GLY A 73 7.21 8.46 4.55
CA GLY A 73 8.63 8.79 4.61
C GLY A 73 9.41 8.06 5.71
N GLY A 74 8.73 7.56 6.73
CA GLY A 74 9.30 6.79 7.83
C GLY A 74 9.56 5.31 7.51
N ILE A 75 9.03 4.80 6.39
CA ILE A 75 9.15 3.39 6.01
C ILE A 75 10.51 3.14 5.34
N ASN A 76 11.49 2.73 6.14
CA ASN A 76 12.87 2.49 5.67
C ASN A 76 13.24 0.99 5.62
N LYS A 77 12.28 0.09 5.88
CA LYS A 77 12.48 -1.37 5.88
C LYS A 77 11.86 -1.99 4.64
N PRO A 78 12.37 -3.15 4.16
CA PRO A 78 11.76 -3.88 3.07
C PRO A 78 10.31 -4.26 3.40
N PHE A 79 9.39 -3.86 2.53
CA PHE A 79 7.96 -4.16 2.68
C PHE A 79 7.69 -5.65 2.59
N ALA A 80 6.89 -6.14 3.52
CA ALA A 80 6.32 -7.48 3.55
C ALA A 80 4.86 -7.38 4.02
N PRO A 81 3.98 -8.33 3.69
CA PRO A 81 2.57 -8.26 4.09
C PRO A 81 2.34 -8.04 5.59
N GLN A 82 3.22 -8.58 6.44
CA GLN A 82 3.15 -8.43 7.89
C GLN A 82 3.32 -6.97 8.35
N MET A 83 4.13 -6.18 7.64
CA MET A 83 4.34 -4.77 7.96
C MET A 83 3.09 -3.92 7.76
N MET A 84 2.13 -4.38 6.95
CA MET A 84 0.87 -3.66 6.73
C MET A 84 0.08 -3.46 8.03
N VAL A 85 0.20 -4.41 8.97
CA VAL A 85 -0.43 -4.29 10.30
C VAL A 85 0.21 -3.18 11.11
N GLU A 86 1.55 -3.13 11.14
CA GLU A 86 2.31 -2.12 11.88
C GLU A 86 2.02 -0.72 11.32
N VAL A 87 2.08 -0.56 10.00
CA VAL A 87 1.80 0.71 9.30
C VAL A 87 0.36 1.17 9.55
N MET A 88 -0.61 0.25 9.55
CA MET A 88 -1.99 0.56 9.87
C MET A 88 -2.13 1.05 11.31
N GLN A 89 -1.53 0.36 12.28
CA GLN A 89 -1.58 0.76 13.69
C GLN A 89 -0.95 2.15 13.91
N GLU A 90 0.20 2.41 13.29
CA GLU A 90 0.86 3.70 13.36
C GLU A 90 0.02 4.82 12.73
N MET A 91 -0.61 4.55 11.58
CA MET A 91 -1.50 5.48 10.91
C MET A 91 -2.69 5.84 11.81
N LEU A 92 -3.38 4.84 12.36
CA LEU A 92 -4.53 5.05 13.22
C LEU A 92 -4.17 5.83 14.49
N ALA A 93 -3.06 5.49 15.14
CA ALA A 93 -2.56 6.19 16.31
C ALA A 93 -2.21 7.65 15.99
N SER A 94 -1.45 7.88 14.91
CA SER A 94 -1.04 9.22 14.48
C SER A 94 -2.23 10.13 14.15
N LEU A 95 -3.24 9.58 13.48
CA LEU A 95 -4.42 10.32 13.01
C LEU A 95 -5.60 10.28 14.00
N LYS A 96 -5.46 9.56 15.13
CA LYS A 96 -6.47 9.39 16.17
C LYS A 96 -7.81 8.93 15.58
N SER A 97 -7.76 7.84 14.79
CA SER A 97 -8.92 7.26 14.13
C SER A 97 -9.09 5.79 14.50
N ASP A 98 -10.33 5.31 14.52
CA ASP A 98 -10.68 3.92 14.85
C ASP A 98 -10.77 3.03 13.59
N GLY A 99 -10.85 3.63 12.41
CA GLY A 99 -10.94 2.93 11.14
C GLY A 99 -9.95 3.46 10.12
N GLY A 100 -9.43 2.57 9.27
CA GLY A 100 -8.47 2.95 8.26
C GLY A 100 -8.40 1.98 7.09
N TYR A 101 -7.82 2.45 6.00
CA TYR A 101 -7.57 1.69 4.78
C TYR A 101 -6.25 2.12 4.17
N ILE A 102 -5.43 1.13 3.82
CA ILE A 102 -4.16 1.32 3.12
C ILE A 102 -4.14 0.37 1.93
N ARG A 103 -3.80 0.88 0.76
CA ARG A 103 -3.56 0.10 -0.44
C ARG A 103 -2.21 0.47 -1.04
N LEU A 104 -1.40 -0.54 -1.35
CA LEU A 104 -0.13 -0.43 -2.05
C LEU A 104 -0.22 -1.32 -3.29
N ALA A 105 -0.05 -0.74 -4.47
CA ALA A 105 0.03 -1.48 -5.73
C ALA A 105 1.39 -1.25 -6.37
N PHE A 106 2.09 -2.32 -6.74
CA PHE A 106 3.44 -2.24 -7.29
C PHE A 106 3.78 -3.44 -8.16
N PRO A 107 4.64 -3.28 -9.18
CA PRO A 107 5.22 -4.40 -9.91
C PRO A 107 6.28 -5.10 -9.05
N PHE A 108 6.21 -6.43 -9.02
CA PHE A 108 7.17 -7.29 -8.34
C PHE A 108 7.91 -8.13 -9.37
N PHE A 109 9.24 -8.07 -9.35
CA PHE A 109 10.07 -8.73 -10.35
C PHE A 109 10.62 -10.05 -9.84
N MET A 110 10.56 -11.08 -10.68
CA MET A 110 11.13 -12.41 -10.41
C MET A 110 12.02 -12.86 -11.56
N GLU A 111 13.21 -13.34 -11.23
CA GLU A 111 14.05 -14.02 -12.19
C GLU A 111 13.54 -15.45 -12.40
N LYS A 112 13.38 -15.83 -13.65
CA LYS A 112 13.01 -17.18 -14.07
C LYS A 112 14.02 -17.72 -15.06
N SER A 113 14.32 -19.01 -14.91
CA SER A 113 15.17 -19.75 -15.84
C SER A 113 14.31 -20.60 -16.77
N ALA A 114 14.56 -20.51 -18.06
CA ALA A 114 13.91 -21.38 -19.03
C ALA A 114 14.29 -22.86 -18.77
N PRO A 115 13.33 -23.79 -18.80
CA PRO A 115 13.57 -25.18 -18.36
C PRO A 115 14.54 -25.97 -19.25
N VAL A 116 14.71 -25.56 -20.51
CA VAL A 116 15.57 -26.26 -21.47
C VAL A 116 16.86 -25.50 -21.75
N SER A 117 16.77 -24.21 -22.07
CA SER A 117 17.92 -23.39 -22.45
C SER A 117 18.69 -22.81 -21.27
N HIS A 118 18.09 -22.85 -20.07
CA HIS A 118 18.60 -22.21 -18.85
C HIS A 118 18.82 -20.68 -18.96
N LEU A 119 18.28 -20.09 -20.03
CA LEU A 119 18.31 -18.63 -20.18
C LEU A 119 17.51 -17.99 -19.07
N GLN A 120 18.11 -16.98 -18.44
CA GLN A 120 17.44 -16.21 -17.40
C GLN A 120 16.67 -15.04 -18.00
N SER A 121 15.45 -14.83 -17.52
CA SER A 121 14.62 -13.68 -17.86
C SER A 121 13.93 -13.15 -16.61
N THR A 122 13.71 -11.86 -16.60
CA THR A 122 12.94 -11.22 -15.52
C THR A 122 11.48 -11.14 -15.96
N MET A 123 10.58 -11.60 -15.08
CA MET A 123 9.14 -11.43 -15.24
C MET A 123 8.63 -10.52 -14.13
N ASP A 124 7.64 -9.71 -14.46
CA ASP A 124 6.93 -8.87 -13.51
C ASP A 124 5.54 -9.44 -13.20
N TYR A 125 5.11 -9.17 -11.99
CA TYR A 125 3.79 -9.50 -11.47
C TYR A 125 3.21 -8.27 -10.79
N ASP A 126 1.96 -7.94 -11.05
CA ASP A 126 1.30 -6.88 -10.30
C ASP A 126 0.90 -7.40 -8.93
N VAL A 127 1.36 -6.72 -7.89
CA VAL A 127 1.06 -7.05 -6.50
C VAL A 127 0.28 -5.92 -5.87
N VAL A 128 -0.81 -6.26 -5.18
CA VAL A 128 -1.58 -5.32 -4.37
C VAL A 128 -1.62 -5.83 -2.93
N LEU A 129 -1.16 -5.00 -2.01
CA LEU A 129 -1.31 -5.20 -0.57
C LEU A 129 -2.37 -4.24 -0.06
N THR A 130 -3.35 -4.77 0.64
CA THR A 130 -4.41 -3.97 1.26
C THR A 130 -4.47 -4.27 2.74
N ALA A 131 -4.53 -3.24 3.57
CA ALA A 131 -4.88 -3.36 4.97
C ALA A 131 -6.16 -2.56 5.23
N GLU A 132 -7.11 -3.14 5.94
CA GLU A 132 -8.34 -2.47 6.36
C GLU A 132 -8.54 -2.71 7.85
N CYS A 133 -8.81 -1.62 8.58
CA CYS A 133 -9.20 -1.67 9.97
C CYS A 133 -10.66 -1.26 10.11
N ALA A 134 -11.48 -2.20 10.59
CA ALA A 134 -12.89 -1.99 10.90
C ALA A 134 -13.21 -2.69 12.21
N ASP A 135 -13.99 -2.06 13.07
CA ASP A 135 -14.41 -2.60 14.37
C ASP A 135 -13.23 -3.12 15.24
N GLY A 136 -12.10 -2.42 15.19
CA GLY A 136 -10.89 -2.76 15.93
C GLY A 136 -10.10 -3.94 15.37
N LYS A 137 -10.55 -4.56 14.27
CA LYS A 137 -9.86 -5.68 13.61
C LYS A 137 -9.13 -5.21 12.36
N ILE A 138 -7.83 -5.50 12.27
CA ILE A 138 -7.03 -5.26 11.06
C ILE A 138 -7.01 -6.54 10.22
N THR A 139 -7.43 -6.42 8.97
CA THR A 139 -7.36 -7.48 7.96
C THR A 139 -6.38 -7.07 6.88
N VAL A 140 -5.45 -7.97 6.55
CA VAL A 140 -4.47 -7.76 5.46
C VAL A 140 -4.79 -8.73 4.34
N THR A 141 -4.89 -8.20 3.12
CA THR A 141 -5.10 -8.97 1.90
C THR A 141 -3.93 -8.76 0.96
N GLN A 142 -3.45 -9.83 0.36
CA GLN A 142 -2.48 -9.80 -0.73
C GLN A 142 -3.15 -10.33 -2.00
N GLU A 143 -3.04 -9.56 -3.08
CA GLU A 143 -3.45 -9.95 -4.42
C GLU A 143 -2.21 -9.99 -5.31
N VAL A 144 -2.11 -11.02 -6.16
CA VAL A 144 -1.05 -11.17 -7.16
C VAL A 144 -1.71 -11.45 -8.49
N ILE A 145 -1.43 -10.61 -9.48
CA ILE A 145 -1.92 -10.77 -10.85
C ILE A 145 -0.77 -11.34 -11.68
N ALA A 146 -0.95 -12.56 -12.16
CA ALA A 146 0.04 -13.26 -12.96
C ALA A 146 -0.50 -13.45 -14.39
N PRO A 147 0.24 -13.04 -15.43
CA PRO A 147 -0.11 -13.36 -16.79
C PRO A 147 0.08 -14.87 -17.03
N VAL A 148 -0.91 -15.49 -17.64
CA VAL A 148 -0.87 -16.93 -17.98
C VAL A 148 -1.21 -17.13 -19.44
N THR A 149 -0.57 -18.12 -20.06
CA THR A 149 -0.91 -18.57 -21.42
C THR A 149 -1.86 -19.77 -21.34
N SER A 150 -2.88 -19.76 -22.18
CA SER A 150 -3.79 -20.90 -22.31
C SER A 150 -3.23 -21.89 -23.32
N LEU A 151 -3.34 -23.19 -23.03
CA LEU A 151 -2.96 -24.25 -23.95
C LEU A 151 -3.88 -24.26 -25.17
N CYS A 152 -3.29 -24.11 -26.37
CA CYS A 152 -3.99 -24.36 -27.63
C CYS A 152 -3.98 -25.87 -27.97
N PRO A 153 -5.15 -26.48 -28.23
CA PRO A 153 -5.20 -27.91 -28.63
C PRO A 153 -4.29 -28.27 -29.82
N CYS A 154 -4.23 -27.38 -30.82
CA CYS A 154 -3.36 -27.57 -31.99
C CYS A 154 -1.86 -27.57 -31.61
N SER A 155 -1.47 -26.70 -30.69
CA SER A 155 -0.09 -26.64 -30.20
C SER A 155 0.28 -27.86 -29.36
N LYS A 156 -0.71 -28.48 -28.70
CA LYS A 156 -0.51 -29.71 -27.94
C LYS A 156 -0.11 -30.88 -28.82
N GLU A 157 -0.64 -30.97 -30.04
CA GLU A 157 -0.32 -32.04 -30.97
C GLU A 157 1.11 -31.95 -31.55
N ILE A 158 1.62 -30.75 -31.77
CA ILE A 158 2.91 -30.51 -32.42
C ILE A 158 4.06 -30.21 -31.44
N SER A 159 3.76 -29.99 -30.19
CA SER A 159 4.73 -29.61 -29.15
C SER A 159 4.94 -30.76 -28.17
N LYS A 160 6.21 -31.08 -27.90
CA LYS A 160 6.61 -32.11 -26.92
C LYS A 160 6.05 -31.84 -25.51
N TYR A 161 5.81 -30.55 -25.17
CA TYR A 161 5.34 -30.11 -23.86
C TYR A 161 3.90 -29.59 -23.89
N GLY A 162 3.26 -29.63 -25.04
CA GLY A 162 1.86 -29.27 -25.19
C GLY A 162 1.53 -27.79 -25.02
N ALA A 163 2.54 -26.93 -24.84
CA ALA A 163 2.36 -25.50 -24.76
C ALA A 163 3.53 -24.76 -25.40
N HIS A 164 3.24 -23.67 -26.09
CA HIS A 164 4.24 -22.69 -26.54
C HIS A 164 3.67 -21.28 -26.35
N ASN A 165 4.54 -20.34 -26.25
CA ASN A 165 4.21 -18.90 -26.26
C ASN A 165 4.15 -18.39 -27.69
#